data_c7b0ce7b5d348af00bc7ffa25c743c4a
#
_entry.id   c7b0ce7b5d348af00bc7ffa25c743c4a
#
_cell.length_a   1.000
_cell.length_b   1.000
_cell.length_c   1.000
_cell.angle_alpha   90.00
_cell.angle_beta   90.00
_cell.angle_gamma   90.00
#
_symmetry.space_group_name_H-M   'P 1'
#
loop_
_entity.id
_entity.type
_entity.pdbx_description
1 polymer ?
#
loop_
_entity_poly.entity_id
_entity_poly.type
_entity_poly.pdbx_seq_one_letter_code
_entity_poly.pdbx_strand_id
1 'polypeptide(L)'
;MTAAITATDDINNQKAVEKTAQEAPVLFNTEPTDCGHLIGIMTLNTPKSLNALSVEMCQLLSQQLEQWQSDNQIVALVLQGAGDKAFCAGGDIRKLYDSMSSDAPLPNPYATEFFGHEYRLYRQMHFYPKPLILWGDGIIMGGGMGLMAGCSHRLVTERTRFAMPEVTIGLFPDASGSWFLQRMPAKTGLFLGLTGAMCNGNDAILANLAEYAVTSSDYGAIIQSLKQSDWQVSASSMDKCDDNSAHSIVSRALAAQPVAELPASKLATYWQPIQQLMNSGGLGDIDVLLQNDAALEKLNVEFANDSWTQRAVDTYRHGCPVTAALTYALYHKVTDLSLEQVLYLEANVAVHCAANPDFKEGVRALLIDKDRSPQWSRSLADCLSSEGQAYIQQHFVNPYAKGEHPLGDWLGDEALGSQLVR
;
A
#
# COMPACT_ATOMS: atom_id res chain seq x y z
N MET A 1 -0.45 24.07 -54.58
CA MET A 1 -0.13 22.73 -54.06
C MET A 1 0.53 22.78 -52.68
N THR A 2 0.48 23.89 -51.93
CA THR A 2 1.21 24.09 -50.67
C THR A 2 0.32 24.12 -49.42
N ALA A 3 -1.02 24.07 -49.55
CA ALA A 3 -1.95 24.15 -48.43
C ALA A 3 -2.49 22.78 -47.91
N ALA A 4 -2.19 21.68 -48.63
CA ALA A 4 -2.66 20.34 -48.24
C ALA A 4 -1.66 19.55 -47.38
N ILE A 5 -0.40 20.01 -47.28
CA ILE A 5 0.66 19.32 -46.55
C ILE A 5 0.64 19.69 -45.05
N THR A 6 0.23 20.93 -44.70
CA THR A 6 0.18 21.39 -43.30
C THR A 6 -0.95 20.78 -42.47
N ALA A 7 -2.12 20.51 -43.07
CA ALA A 7 -3.28 19.97 -42.37
C ALA A 7 -3.13 18.47 -42.04
N THR A 8 -2.40 17.70 -42.86
CA THR A 8 -2.13 16.28 -42.61
C THR A 8 -1.04 16.09 -41.56
N ASP A 9 -0.07 16.97 -41.46
CA ASP A 9 0.99 16.92 -40.45
C ASP A 9 0.46 17.32 -39.07
N ASP A 10 -0.46 18.29 -38.98
CA ASP A 10 -1.12 18.67 -37.73
C ASP A 10 -2.05 17.56 -37.23
N ILE A 11 -2.81 16.90 -38.11
CA ILE A 11 -3.69 15.77 -37.72
C ILE A 11 -2.87 14.53 -37.27
N ASN A 12 -1.75 14.27 -37.94
CA ASN A 12 -0.86 13.18 -37.58
C ASN A 12 -0.12 13.48 -36.27
N ASN A 13 0.26 14.74 -36.03
CA ASN A 13 0.89 15.18 -34.79
C ASN A 13 -0.11 15.16 -33.62
N GLN A 14 -1.35 15.61 -33.82
CA GLN A 14 -2.42 15.49 -32.81
C GLN A 14 -2.73 14.02 -32.48
N LYS A 15 -2.87 13.15 -33.48
CA LYS A 15 -3.08 11.71 -33.25
C LYS A 15 -1.88 11.02 -32.54
N ALA A 16 -0.66 11.47 -32.85
CA ALA A 16 0.54 10.97 -32.17
C ALA A 16 0.60 11.45 -30.71
N VAL A 17 0.23 12.69 -30.43
CA VAL A 17 0.15 13.27 -29.07
C VAL A 17 -0.99 12.62 -28.28
N GLU A 18 -2.16 12.42 -28.90
CA GLU A 18 -3.29 11.70 -28.26
C GLU A 18 -2.95 10.23 -27.99
N LYS A 19 -2.24 9.56 -28.89
CA LYS A 19 -1.80 8.17 -28.69
C LYS A 19 -0.76 8.04 -27.60
N THR A 20 0.21 8.96 -27.52
CA THR A 20 1.19 9.00 -26.43
C THR A 20 0.54 9.34 -25.08
N ALA A 21 -0.49 10.20 -25.06
CA ALA A 21 -1.24 10.51 -23.86
C ALA A 21 -2.04 9.29 -23.35
N GLN A 22 -2.61 8.47 -24.24
CA GLN A 22 -3.31 7.22 -23.86
C GLN A 22 -2.38 6.10 -23.41
N GLU A 23 -1.10 6.15 -23.74
CA GLU A 23 -0.07 5.19 -23.34
C GLU A 23 0.68 5.61 -22.05
N ALA A 24 0.37 6.79 -21.48
CA ALA A 24 0.98 7.24 -20.23
C ALA A 24 0.68 6.27 -19.06
N PRO A 25 1.65 6.04 -18.14
CA PRO A 25 1.48 5.07 -17.05
C PRO A 25 0.45 5.50 -15.99
N VAL A 26 0.09 6.80 -15.98
CA VAL A 26 -1.03 7.35 -15.22
C VAL A 26 -1.82 8.27 -16.14
N LEU A 27 -3.14 8.12 -16.14
CA LEU A 27 -4.04 9.01 -16.89
C LEU A 27 -4.73 9.97 -15.92
N PHE A 28 -4.86 11.23 -16.35
CA PHE A 28 -5.54 12.27 -15.60
C PHE A 28 -6.69 12.84 -16.43
N ASN A 29 -7.89 12.77 -15.89
CA ASN A 29 -9.11 13.30 -16.50
C ASN A 29 -9.90 14.12 -15.49
N THR A 30 -10.86 14.89 -15.96
CA THR A 30 -11.81 15.59 -15.10
C THR A 30 -13.23 15.35 -15.57
N GLU A 31 -14.16 15.21 -14.61
CA GLU A 31 -15.60 15.08 -14.83
C GLU A 31 -16.32 16.34 -14.34
N PRO A 32 -17.09 17.04 -15.16
CA PRO A 32 -17.82 18.22 -14.73
C PRO A 32 -19.00 17.83 -13.82
N THR A 33 -19.22 18.61 -12.76
CA THR A 33 -20.38 18.52 -11.88
C THR A 33 -21.52 19.41 -12.36
N ASP A 34 -22.74 19.12 -11.92
CA ASP A 34 -23.93 19.90 -12.32
C ASP A 34 -23.88 21.37 -11.83
N CYS A 35 -23.09 21.66 -10.79
CA CYS A 35 -22.89 23.00 -10.26
C CYS A 35 -21.60 23.72 -10.76
N GLY A 36 -20.93 23.16 -11.78
CA GLY A 36 -19.81 23.82 -12.48
C GLY A 36 -18.43 23.58 -11.87
N HIS A 37 -18.30 22.71 -10.86
CA HIS A 37 -17.02 22.22 -10.37
C HIS A 37 -16.55 21.00 -11.15
N LEU A 38 -15.35 20.49 -10.82
CA LEU A 38 -14.74 19.33 -11.46
C LEU A 38 -14.38 18.26 -10.43
N ILE A 39 -14.53 17.00 -10.81
CA ILE A 39 -13.99 15.84 -10.10
C ILE A 39 -12.75 15.37 -10.86
N GLY A 40 -11.60 15.32 -10.22
CA GLY A 40 -10.36 14.79 -10.80
C GLY A 40 -10.38 13.27 -10.79
N ILE A 41 -10.02 12.62 -11.90
CA ILE A 41 -9.91 11.16 -12.03
C ILE A 41 -8.45 10.82 -12.34
N MET A 42 -7.82 10.05 -11.46
CA MET A 42 -6.48 9.48 -11.63
C MET A 42 -6.60 7.99 -11.91
N THR A 43 -6.02 7.52 -13.02
CA THR A 43 -6.07 6.10 -13.40
C THR A 43 -4.66 5.56 -13.54
N LEU A 44 -4.29 4.59 -12.70
CA LEU A 44 -3.07 3.80 -12.88
C LEU A 44 -3.23 2.98 -14.17
N ASN A 45 -2.34 3.15 -15.15
CA ASN A 45 -2.58 2.68 -16.51
C ASN A 45 -1.50 1.72 -17.01
N THR A 46 -1.13 0.76 -16.19
CA THR A 46 -0.22 -0.33 -16.57
C THR A 46 -0.85 -1.71 -16.30
N PRO A 47 -2.06 -2.02 -16.86
CA PRO A 47 -2.82 -3.22 -16.51
C PRO A 47 -2.07 -4.54 -16.81
N LYS A 48 -1.12 -4.54 -17.74
CA LYS A 48 -0.28 -5.71 -18.06
C LYS A 48 0.62 -6.11 -16.89
N SER A 49 1.05 -5.14 -16.08
CA SER A 49 1.80 -5.35 -14.84
C SER A 49 0.92 -5.23 -13.59
N LEU A 50 -0.41 -5.38 -13.73
CA LEU A 50 -1.38 -5.21 -12.63
C LEU A 50 -1.25 -3.86 -11.94
N ASN A 51 -0.96 -2.81 -12.71
CA ASN A 51 -0.79 -1.43 -12.25
C ASN A 51 0.30 -1.27 -11.16
N ALA A 52 1.38 -2.05 -11.26
CA ALA A 52 2.52 -1.94 -10.34
C ALA A 52 3.14 -0.54 -10.42
N LEU A 53 3.41 0.05 -9.25
CA LEU A 53 3.91 1.42 -9.10
C LEU A 53 5.38 1.53 -9.52
N SER A 54 5.67 2.44 -10.43
CA SER A 54 7.04 2.88 -10.75
C SER A 54 7.34 4.22 -10.11
N VAL A 55 8.64 4.58 -10.04
CA VAL A 55 9.08 5.93 -9.65
C VAL A 55 8.38 7.00 -10.48
N GLU A 56 8.28 6.81 -11.80
CA GLU A 56 7.58 7.72 -12.70
C GLU A 56 6.11 7.90 -12.33
N MET A 57 5.40 6.81 -12.02
CA MET A 57 3.99 6.88 -11.60
C MET A 57 3.85 7.66 -10.29
N CYS A 58 4.73 7.43 -9.31
CA CYS A 58 4.73 8.17 -8.06
C CYS A 58 4.95 9.67 -8.28
N GLN A 59 5.89 10.03 -9.15
CA GLN A 59 6.19 11.43 -9.51
C GLN A 59 4.99 12.09 -10.20
N LEU A 60 4.38 11.42 -11.19
CA LEU A 60 3.22 11.92 -11.92
C LEU A 60 2.02 12.14 -10.99
N LEU A 61 1.71 11.18 -10.13
CA LEU A 61 0.64 11.30 -9.13
C LEU A 61 0.90 12.46 -8.17
N SER A 62 2.11 12.57 -7.64
CA SER A 62 2.49 13.64 -6.71
C SER A 62 2.36 15.03 -7.34
N GLN A 63 2.85 15.21 -8.56
CA GLN A 63 2.75 16.46 -9.31
C GLN A 63 1.29 16.84 -9.60
N GLN A 64 0.46 15.88 -10.00
CA GLN A 64 -0.95 16.16 -10.29
C GLN A 64 -1.74 16.49 -9.03
N LEU A 65 -1.45 15.80 -7.91
CA LEU A 65 -2.04 16.13 -6.62
C LEU A 65 -1.69 17.56 -6.19
N GLU A 66 -0.44 18.03 -6.36
CA GLU A 66 -0.04 19.42 -6.09
C GLU A 66 -0.81 20.42 -6.95
N GLN A 67 -0.96 20.15 -8.24
CA GLN A 67 -1.71 21.01 -9.15
C GLN A 67 -3.19 21.10 -8.75
N TRP A 68 -3.82 19.96 -8.51
CA TRP A 68 -5.24 19.91 -8.15
C TRP A 68 -5.53 20.38 -6.72
N GLN A 69 -4.53 20.36 -5.84
CA GLN A 69 -4.67 20.92 -4.50
C GLN A 69 -4.96 22.43 -4.56
N SER A 70 -4.27 23.15 -5.43
CA SER A 70 -4.39 24.60 -5.60
C SER A 70 -5.52 25.03 -6.55
N ASP A 71 -6.09 24.11 -7.33
CA ASP A 71 -7.19 24.39 -8.27
C ASP A 71 -8.54 24.36 -7.55
N ASN A 72 -9.16 25.54 -7.36
CA ASN A 72 -10.46 25.66 -6.70
C ASN A 72 -11.63 25.05 -7.48
N GLN A 73 -11.46 24.73 -8.76
CA GLN A 73 -12.49 24.02 -9.52
C GLN A 73 -12.56 22.55 -9.16
N ILE A 74 -11.44 21.94 -8.77
CA ILE A 74 -11.40 20.53 -8.34
C ILE A 74 -11.91 20.41 -6.90
N VAL A 75 -13.01 19.70 -6.70
CA VAL A 75 -13.67 19.55 -5.38
C VAL A 75 -13.45 18.18 -4.74
N ALA A 76 -13.21 17.14 -5.53
CA ALA A 76 -12.91 15.79 -5.08
C ALA A 76 -12.06 15.07 -6.13
N LEU A 77 -11.38 14.01 -5.70
CA LEU A 77 -10.55 13.18 -6.58
C LEU A 77 -10.95 11.70 -6.46
N VAL A 78 -10.84 10.98 -7.56
CA VAL A 78 -11.01 9.52 -7.60
C VAL A 78 -9.72 8.89 -8.12
N LEU A 79 -9.22 7.89 -7.42
CA LEU A 79 -8.07 7.08 -7.79
C LEU A 79 -8.54 5.66 -8.12
N GLN A 80 -8.21 5.17 -9.31
CA GLN A 80 -8.57 3.85 -9.80
C GLN A 80 -7.45 3.16 -10.58
N GLY A 81 -7.59 1.88 -10.86
CA GLY A 81 -6.70 1.11 -11.74
C GLY A 81 -7.36 0.81 -13.08
N ALA A 82 -6.60 0.85 -14.16
CA ALA A 82 -7.03 0.39 -15.46
C ALA A 82 -7.10 -1.13 -15.53
N GLY A 83 -8.05 -1.64 -16.32
CA GLY A 83 -8.30 -3.08 -16.45
C GLY A 83 -9.23 -3.62 -15.37
N ASP A 84 -9.43 -4.95 -15.39
CA ASP A 84 -10.43 -5.65 -14.57
C ASP A 84 -9.83 -6.56 -13.49
N LYS A 85 -8.49 -6.62 -13.36
CA LYS A 85 -7.81 -7.55 -12.47
C LYS A 85 -7.31 -6.94 -11.17
N ALA A 86 -6.81 -5.72 -11.23
CA ALA A 86 -6.15 -5.11 -10.08
C ALA A 86 -6.34 -3.59 -10.06
N PHE A 87 -6.56 -3.06 -8.89
CA PHE A 87 -6.31 -1.66 -8.62
C PHE A 87 -4.79 -1.39 -8.72
N CYS A 88 -3.99 -2.05 -7.87
CA CYS A 88 -2.53 -1.99 -7.88
C CYS A 88 -1.94 -3.19 -7.11
N ALA A 89 -1.05 -3.94 -7.75
CA ALA A 89 -0.45 -5.16 -7.17
C ALA A 89 0.91 -4.92 -6.49
N GLY A 90 1.23 -3.68 -6.11
CA GLY A 90 2.46 -3.32 -5.41
C GLY A 90 3.43 -2.48 -6.24
N GLY A 91 4.67 -2.36 -5.79
CA GLY A 91 5.73 -1.64 -6.47
C GLY A 91 6.36 -2.42 -7.64
N ASP A 92 6.97 -1.71 -8.60
CA ASP A 92 7.79 -2.34 -9.65
C ASP A 92 9.16 -2.72 -9.09
N ILE A 93 9.21 -3.90 -8.44
CA ILE A 93 10.40 -4.41 -7.77
C ILE A 93 11.45 -5.01 -8.71
N ARG A 94 11.20 -5.08 -10.03
CA ARG A 94 12.20 -5.60 -10.99
C ARG A 94 13.41 -4.69 -11.10
N LYS A 95 13.18 -3.37 -11.21
CA LYS A 95 14.29 -2.41 -11.23
C LYS A 95 15.04 -2.36 -9.90
N LEU A 96 14.33 -2.54 -8.78
CA LEU A 96 14.97 -2.72 -7.47
C LEU A 96 15.89 -3.94 -7.47
N TYR A 97 15.41 -5.09 -7.95
CA TYR A 97 16.21 -6.30 -8.08
C TYR A 97 17.50 -6.07 -8.88
N ASP A 98 17.40 -5.41 -10.03
CA ASP A 98 18.55 -5.11 -10.88
C ASP A 98 19.55 -4.19 -10.19
N SER A 99 19.10 -3.32 -9.28
CA SER A 99 19.95 -2.40 -8.51
C SER A 99 20.66 -3.07 -7.32
N MET A 100 20.16 -4.21 -6.83
CA MET A 100 20.69 -4.95 -5.68
C MET A 100 21.86 -5.84 -6.10
N SER A 101 23.06 -5.27 -6.29
CA SER A 101 24.29 -6.05 -6.49
C SER A 101 25.00 -6.30 -5.16
N SER A 102 25.91 -7.32 -5.13
CA SER A 102 26.74 -7.60 -3.95
C SER A 102 27.64 -6.43 -3.53
N ASP A 103 27.96 -5.56 -4.48
CA ASP A 103 28.84 -4.40 -4.29
C ASP A 103 28.04 -3.08 -4.24
N ALA A 104 26.70 -3.16 -4.16
CA ALA A 104 25.86 -1.96 -4.04
C ALA A 104 26.17 -1.23 -2.73
N PRO A 105 26.25 0.10 -2.77
CA PRO A 105 26.49 0.88 -1.55
C PRO A 105 25.25 0.81 -0.61
N LEU A 106 25.47 1.07 0.67
CA LEU A 106 24.40 1.35 1.63
C LEU A 106 24.47 2.86 2.00
N PRO A 107 23.44 3.65 1.72
CA PRO A 107 22.17 3.28 1.07
C PRO A 107 22.32 3.03 -0.45
N ASN A 108 21.52 2.11 -1.00
CA ASN A 108 21.41 1.88 -2.45
C ASN A 108 20.72 3.09 -3.11
N PRO A 109 21.34 3.75 -4.13
CA PRO A 109 20.76 4.96 -4.73
C PRO A 109 19.37 4.78 -5.34
N TYR A 110 19.15 3.68 -6.09
CA TYR A 110 17.86 3.43 -6.71
C TYR A 110 16.78 3.07 -5.67
N ALA A 111 17.12 2.28 -4.64
CA ALA A 111 16.21 2.00 -3.54
C ALA A 111 15.85 3.29 -2.78
N THR A 112 16.81 4.18 -2.55
CA THR A 112 16.57 5.50 -1.95
C THR A 112 15.60 6.35 -2.79
N GLU A 113 15.79 6.40 -4.10
CA GLU A 113 14.92 7.11 -5.02
C GLU A 113 13.50 6.51 -5.03
N PHE A 114 13.41 5.17 -5.18
CA PHE A 114 12.14 4.46 -5.27
C PHE A 114 11.31 4.64 -3.99
N PHE A 115 11.81 4.22 -2.83
CA PHE A 115 11.10 4.34 -1.56
C PHE A 115 10.88 5.80 -1.14
N GLY A 116 11.82 6.69 -1.49
CA GLY A 116 11.70 8.13 -1.22
C GLY A 116 10.50 8.74 -1.94
N HIS A 117 10.31 8.48 -3.24
CA HIS A 117 9.15 8.99 -4.00
C HIS A 117 7.85 8.33 -3.59
N GLU A 118 7.87 7.01 -3.38
CA GLU A 118 6.70 6.24 -3.00
C GLU A 118 6.16 6.69 -1.62
N TYR A 119 7.00 6.81 -0.60
CA TYR A 119 6.57 7.19 0.74
C TYR A 119 6.19 8.68 0.85
N ARG A 120 6.81 9.55 0.04
CA ARG A 120 6.36 10.94 -0.09
C ARG A 120 4.95 11.02 -0.64
N LEU A 121 4.63 10.22 -1.66
CA LEU A 121 3.28 10.16 -2.22
C LEU A 121 2.26 9.70 -1.17
N TYR A 122 2.55 8.66 -0.37
CA TYR A 122 1.61 8.17 0.66
C TYR A 122 1.33 9.23 1.72
N ARG A 123 2.35 9.94 2.17
CA ARG A 123 2.17 11.06 3.08
C ARG A 123 1.32 12.17 2.45
N GLN A 124 1.62 12.57 1.22
CA GLN A 124 0.87 13.60 0.51
C GLN A 124 -0.61 13.24 0.39
N MET A 125 -0.92 12.00 0.04
CA MET A 125 -2.30 11.50 -0.05
C MET A 125 -3.00 11.48 1.31
N HIS A 126 -2.31 11.02 2.37
CA HIS A 126 -2.89 10.95 3.72
C HIS A 126 -3.28 12.33 4.27
N PHE A 127 -2.46 13.35 4.01
CA PHE A 127 -2.71 14.72 4.44
C PHE A 127 -3.38 15.58 3.37
N TYR A 128 -3.89 14.97 2.31
CA TYR A 128 -4.51 15.72 1.22
C TYR A 128 -5.76 16.45 1.70
N PRO A 129 -5.91 17.76 1.40
CA PRO A 129 -6.98 18.58 1.97
C PRO A 129 -8.36 18.34 1.33
N LYS A 130 -8.40 17.79 0.11
CA LYS A 130 -9.64 17.48 -0.60
C LYS A 130 -9.98 15.99 -0.48
N PRO A 131 -11.26 15.60 -0.62
CA PRO A 131 -11.63 14.19 -0.63
C PRO A 131 -10.87 13.43 -1.71
N LEU A 132 -10.19 12.37 -1.31
CA LEU A 132 -9.51 11.43 -2.17
C LEU A 132 -10.20 10.08 -2.04
N ILE A 133 -10.90 9.66 -3.11
CA ILE A 133 -11.75 8.49 -3.14
C ILE A 133 -10.99 7.36 -3.82
N LEU A 134 -10.82 6.24 -3.14
CA LEU A 134 -10.29 5.03 -3.74
C LEU A 134 -11.42 4.19 -4.36
N TRP A 135 -11.27 3.83 -5.63
CA TRP A 135 -12.00 2.74 -6.26
C TRP A 135 -11.16 1.45 -6.14
N GLY A 136 -11.33 0.75 -5.03
CA GLY A 136 -10.51 -0.42 -4.64
C GLY A 136 -11.04 -1.74 -5.23
N ASP A 137 -11.16 -1.82 -6.57
CA ASP A 137 -11.68 -3.00 -7.26
C ASP A 137 -10.56 -3.94 -7.72
N GLY A 138 -10.70 -5.24 -7.46
CA GLY A 138 -9.72 -6.27 -7.78
C GLY A 138 -8.56 -6.37 -6.76
N ILE A 139 -7.35 -6.64 -7.24
CA ILE A 139 -6.17 -6.88 -6.40
C ILE A 139 -5.57 -5.57 -5.88
N ILE A 140 -5.28 -5.53 -4.58
CA ILE A 140 -4.60 -4.43 -3.88
C ILE A 140 -3.50 -5.03 -3.01
N MET A 141 -2.22 -4.83 -3.33
CA MET A 141 -1.11 -5.43 -2.58
C MET A 141 0.05 -4.45 -2.41
N GLY A 142 0.87 -4.64 -1.39
CA GLY A 142 2.11 -3.90 -1.18
C GLY A 142 1.91 -2.38 -1.31
N GLY A 143 2.62 -1.72 -2.23
CA GLY A 143 2.46 -0.30 -2.53
C GLY A 143 1.03 0.13 -2.88
N GLY A 144 0.20 -0.77 -3.44
CA GLY A 144 -1.23 -0.52 -3.64
C GLY A 144 -2.00 -0.36 -2.34
N MET A 145 -1.58 -1.04 -1.26
CA MET A 145 -2.13 -0.86 0.08
C MET A 145 -1.75 0.51 0.66
N GLY A 146 -0.54 1.00 0.36
CA GLY A 146 -0.13 2.36 0.73
C GLY A 146 -0.99 3.43 0.07
N LEU A 147 -1.31 3.30 -1.23
CA LEU A 147 -2.25 4.17 -1.93
C LEU A 147 -3.65 4.10 -1.28
N MET A 148 -4.14 2.89 -0.96
CA MET A 148 -5.42 2.69 -0.29
C MET A 148 -5.45 3.39 1.08
N ALA A 149 -4.42 3.18 1.89
CA ALA A 149 -4.32 3.78 3.23
C ALA A 149 -4.21 5.31 3.19
N GLY A 150 -3.67 5.88 2.10
CA GLY A 150 -3.57 7.32 1.88
C GLY A 150 -4.89 7.98 1.46
N CYS A 151 -5.89 7.23 0.98
CA CYS A 151 -7.18 7.77 0.57
C CYS A 151 -8.10 8.04 1.77
N SER A 152 -8.93 9.09 1.66
CA SER A 152 -9.85 9.50 2.72
C SER A 152 -11.23 8.80 2.67
N HIS A 153 -11.61 8.26 1.52
CA HIS A 153 -12.86 7.50 1.29
C HIS A 153 -12.51 6.26 0.47
N ARG A 154 -12.65 5.08 1.07
CA ARG A 154 -12.15 3.84 0.47
C ARG A 154 -13.28 2.89 0.18
N LEU A 155 -13.50 2.64 -1.11
CA LEU A 155 -14.53 1.74 -1.60
C LEU A 155 -13.91 0.38 -1.94
N VAL A 156 -14.60 -0.68 -1.55
CA VAL A 156 -14.25 -2.06 -1.89
C VAL A 156 -15.43 -2.75 -2.56
N THR A 157 -15.13 -3.75 -3.40
CA THR A 157 -16.12 -4.48 -4.16
C THR A 157 -16.10 -5.97 -3.81
N GLU A 158 -17.04 -6.73 -4.36
CA GLU A 158 -17.06 -8.19 -4.27
C GLU A 158 -15.79 -8.84 -4.88
N ARG A 159 -15.05 -8.10 -5.73
CA ARG A 159 -13.82 -8.55 -6.37
C ARG A 159 -12.56 -8.18 -5.60
N THR A 160 -12.67 -7.30 -4.62
CA THR A 160 -11.51 -6.83 -3.84
C THR A 160 -10.78 -7.98 -3.17
N ARG A 161 -9.46 -8.01 -3.38
CA ARG A 161 -8.51 -8.91 -2.75
C ARG A 161 -7.30 -8.12 -2.31
N PHE A 162 -6.99 -8.13 -1.02
CA PHE A 162 -5.82 -7.41 -0.52
C PHE A 162 -4.90 -8.30 0.31
N ALA A 163 -3.61 -7.98 0.30
CA ALA A 163 -2.59 -8.61 1.12
C ALA A 163 -1.34 -7.74 1.25
N MET A 164 -0.53 -8.03 2.28
CA MET A 164 0.87 -7.57 2.41
C MET A 164 1.78 -8.81 2.35
N PRO A 165 2.13 -9.30 1.14
CA PRO A 165 2.82 -10.59 0.98
C PRO A 165 4.36 -10.48 1.02
N GLU A 166 4.90 -9.38 1.54
CA GLU A 166 6.32 -9.01 1.50
C GLU A 166 7.23 -10.07 2.13
N VAL A 167 6.72 -10.84 3.10
CA VAL A 167 7.42 -12.00 3.69
C VAL A 167 7.88 -13.01 2.64
N THR A 168 7.21 -13.10 1.49
CA THR A 168 7.56 -14.02 0.40
C THR A 168 8.72 -13.55 -0.45
N ILE A 169 9.10 -12.28 -0.36
CA ILE A 169 10.16 -11.67 -1.17
C ILE A 169 11.32 -11.10 -0.34
N GLY A 170 11.34 -11.34 0.98
CA GLY A 170 12.43 -10.85 1.82
C GLY A 170 12.39 -9.35 2.10
N LEU A 171 11.22 -8.72 1.93
CA LEU A 171 10.91 -7.37 2.34
C LEU A 171 9.90 -7.44 3.52
N PHE A 172 9.84 -6.44 4.35
CA PHE A 172 8.78 -6.31 5.38
C PHE A 172 7.54 -5.62 4.79
N PRO A 173 6.35 -5.72 5.41
CA PRO A 173 5.18 -4.91 5.04
C PRO A 173 5.47 -3.42 5.21
N ASP A 174 5.94 -2.79 4.15
CA ASP A 174 6.30 -1.39 4.02
C ASP A 174 5.11 -0.53 3.52
N ALA A 175 5.37 0.54 2.82
CA ALA A 175 4.32 1.37 2.22
C ALA A 175 3.28 1.89 3.23
N SER A 176 3.71 2.37 4.38
CA SER A 176 2.89 2.65 5.56
C SER A 176 2.27 1.39 6.21
N GLY A 177 2.66 0.20 5.77
CA GLY A 177 2.17 -1.09 6.25
C GLY A 177 2.36 -1.26 7.75
N SER A 178 3.53 -0.91 8.26
CA SER A 178 3.80 -0.95 9.70
C SER A 178 2.82 -0.08 10.48
N TRP A 179 2.42 1.08 9.94
CA TRP A 179 1.49 2.02 10.58
C TRP A 179 0.06 1.50 10.60
N PHE A 180 -0.50 1.06 9.45
CA PHE A 180 -1.89 0.63 9.42
C PHE A 180 -2.09 -0.78 9.98
N LEU A 181 -1.14 -1.72 9.81
CA LEU A 181 -1.21 -3.05 10.38
C LEU A 181 -1.22 -3.01 11.92
N GLN A 182 -0.38 -2.15 12.51
CA GLN A 182 -0.34 -1.98 13.97
C GLN A 182 -1.67 -1.48 14.53
N ARG A 183 -2.42 -0.70 13.77
CA ARG A 183 -3.72 -0.09 14.16
C ARG A 183 -4.93 -0.96 13.85
N MET A 184 -4.72 -2.11 13.20
CA MET A 184 -5.80 -3.09 13.01
C MET A 184 -6.22 -3.71 14.34
N PRO A 185 -7.53 -3.99 14.52
CA PRO A 185 -8.03 -4.52 15.78
C PRO A 185 -7.49 -5.94 16.07
N ALA A 186 -7.39 -6.28 17.36
CA ALA A 186 -7.09 -7.63 17.87
C ALA A 186 -5.80 -8.28 17.33
N LYS A 187 -4.78 -7.48 16.99
CA LYS A 187 -3.53 -7.93 16.36
C LYS A 187 -3.71 -8.66 15.02
N THR A 188 -4.85 -8.48 14.35
CA THR A 188 -5.06 -9.05 13.02
C THR A 188 -4.00 -8.55 12.04
N GLY A 189 -3.54 -7.30 12.16
CA GLY A 189 -2.47 -6.78 11.33
C GLY A 189 -1.12 -7.49 11.54
N LEU A 190 -0.79 -7.90 12.76
CA LEU A 190 0.41 -8.73 13.00
C LEU A 190 0.31 -10.08 12.27
N PHE A 191 -0.87 -10.73 12.36
CA PHE A 191 -1.12 -11.97 11.61
C PHE A 191 -0.96 -11.77 10.10
N LEU A 192 -1.58 -10.72 9.55
CA LEU A 192 -1.50 -10.42 8.12
C LEU A 192 -0.06 -10.10 7.68
N GLY A 193 0.67 -9.32 8.45
CA GLY A 193 2.07 -8.96 8.15
C GLY A 193 3.03 -10.14 8.21
N LEU A 194 2.82 -11.08 9.15
CA LEU A 194 3.65 -12.29 9.26
C LEU A 194 3.32 -13.33 8.19
N THR A 195 2.06 -13.45 7.77
CA THR A 195 1.60 -14.54 6.93
C THR A 195 1.31 -14.14 5.49
N GLY A 196 1.21 -12.84 5.19
CA GLY A 196 0.78 -12.38 3.87
C GLY A 196 -0.62 -12.89 3.47
N ALA A 197 -1.48 -13.21 4.43
CA ALA A 197 -2.77 -13.81 4.17
C ALA A 197 -3.63 -12.93 3.25
N MET A 198 -4.22 -13.54 2.22
CA MET A 198 -5.12 -12.87 1.28
C MET A 198 -6.48 -12.64 1.92
N CYS A 199 -6.90 -11.40 1.95
CA CYS A 199 -8.17 -10.92 2.49
C CYS A 199 -9.11 -10.40 1.39
N ASN A 200 -10.40 -10.24 1.70
CA ASN A 200 -11.42 -9.71 0.79
C ASN A 200 -11.93 -8.32 1.23
N GLY A 201 -12.88 -7.75 0.48
CA GLY A 201 -13.45 -6.44 0.78
C GLY A 201 -14.12 -6.35 2.16
N ASN A 202 -14.77 -7.43 2.62
CA ASN A 202 -15.41 -7.46 3.93
C ASN A 202 -14.36 -7.48 5.07
N ASP A 203 -13.23 -8.18 4.87
CA ASP A 203 -12.08 -8.12 5.77
C ASP A 203 -11.50 -6.70 5.83
N ALA A 204 -11.48 -5.95 4.69
CA ALA A 204 -10.99 -4.57 4.66
C ALA A 204 -11.87 -3.62 5.49
N ILE A 205 -13.21 -3.77 5.43
CA ILE A 205 -14.14 -3.02 6.28
C ILE A 205 -13.87 -3.32 7.76
N LEU A 206 -13.77 -4.60 8.12
CA LEU A 206 -13.50 -5.03 9.50
C LEU A 206 -12.16 -4.52 10.04
N ALA A 207 -11.15 -4.44 9.17
CA ALA A 207 -9.79 -3.99 9.50
C ALA A 207 -9.63 -2.46 9.50
N ASN A 208 -10.68 -1.68 9.29
CA ASN A 208 -10.65 -0.22 9.12
C ASN A 208 -9.77 0.24 7.93
N LEU A 209 -9.66 -0.59 6.90
CA LEU A 209 -8.97 -0.26 5.65
C LEU A 209 -9.92 0.28 4.58
N ALA A 210 -11.23 0.08 4.73
CA ALA A 210 -12.25 0.61 3.84
C ALA A 210 -13.51 1.00 4.63
N GLU A 211 -14.30 1.92 4.06
CA GLU A 211 -15.55 2.41 4.65
C GLU A 211 -16.80 1.96 3.88
N TYR A 212 -16.67 1.73 2.56
CA TYR A 212 -17.85 1.55 1.71
C TYR A 212 -17.75 0.24 0.91
N ALA A 213 -18.81 -0.57 1.02
CA ALA A 213 -19.01 -1.78 0.23
C ALA A 213 -19.94 -1.47 -0.95
N VAL A 214 -19.44 -1.59 -2.18
CA VAL A 214 -20.19 -1.30 -3.42
C VAL A 214 -20.00 -2.46 -4.41
N THR A 215 -20.88 -2.58 -5.42
CA THR A 215 -20.62 -3.58 -6.47
C THR A 215 -19.65 -3.03 -7.53
N SER A 216 -18.90 -3.91 -8.17
CA SER A 216 -17.97 -3.51 -9.24
C SER A 216 -18.65 -2.83 -10.43
N SER A 217 -19.96 -3.04 -10.60
CA SER A 217 -20.79 -2.38 -11.63
C SER A 217 -21.22 -0.96 -11.29
N ASP A 218 -21.08 -0.52 -10.02
CA ASP A 218 -21.65 0.74 -9.54
C ASP A 218 -20.77 1.96 -9.79
N TYR A 219 -19.56 1.78 -10.36
CA TYR A 219 -18.63 2.87 -10.62
C TYR A 219 -19.29 4.08 -11.30
N GLY A 220 -20.01 3.83 -12.42
CA GLY A 220 -20.69 4.90 -13.16
C GLY A 220 -21.78 5.61 -12.35
N ALA A 221 -22.54 4.86 -11.54
CA ALA A 221 -23.58 5.41 -10.67
C ALA A 221 -22.97 6.28 -9.55
N ILE A 222 -21.83 5.86 -8.99
CA ILE A 222 -21.09 6.62 -7.98
C ILE A 222 -20.55 7.93 -8.56
N ILE A 223 -19.91 7.89 -9.72
CA ILE A 223 -19.44 9.11 -10.39
C ILE A 223 -20.63 10.04 -10.68
N GLN A 224 -21.76 9.51 -11.15
CA GLN A 224 -22.96 10.31 -11.40
C GLN A 224 -23.53 10.92 -10.12
N SER A 225 -23.55 10.18 -9.01
CA SER A 225 -23.97 10.71 -7.70
C SER A 225 -23.09 11.85 -7.22
N LEU A 226 -21.75 11.71 -7.38
CA LEU A 226 -20.82 12.78 -7.07
C LEU A 226 -21.01 14.01 -7.96
N LYS A 227 -21.27 13.83 -9.26
CA LYS A 227 -21.54 14.95 -10.20
C LYS A 227 -22.81 15.71 -9.83
N GLN A 228 -23.84 15.03 -9.33
CA GLN A 228 -25.13 15.60 -8.94
C GLN A 228 -25.12 16.19 -7.52
N SER A 229 -24.06 16.00 -6.75
CA SER A 229 -23.94 16.55 -5.41
C SER A 229 -23.86 18.08 -5.44
N ASP A 230 -24.41 18.72 -4.41
CA ASP A 230 -24.34 20.17 -4.24
C ASP A 230 -22.95 20.56 -3.68
N TRP A 231 -22.06 20.98 -4.56
CA TRP A 231 -20.71 21.43 -4.23
C TRP A 231 -20.63 22.93 -3.92
N GLN A 232 -21.75 23.61 -3.65
CA GLN A 232 -21.76 25.01 -3.25
C GLN A 232 -21.18 25.21 -1.83
N VAL A 233 -20.02 24.63 -1.63
CA VAL A 233 -19.28 24.69 -0.38
C VAL A 233 -18.40 25.92 -0.42
N SER A 234 -18.42 26.67 0.66
CA SER A 234 -17.41 27.67 0.89
C SER A 234 -16.02 27.02 0.81
N ALA A 235 -15.20 27.43 -0.14
CA ALA A 235 -13.81 27.00 -0.27
C ALA A 235 -12.97 27.27 1.02
N SER A 236 -13.57 27.84 2.05
CA SER A 236 -12.98 28.20 3.33
C SER A 236 -13.12 27.11 4.41
N SER A 237 -13.97 26.08 4.25
CA SER A 237 -14.08 25.02 5.26
C SER A 237 -13.08 23.90 4.96
N MET A 238 -11.83 24.08 5.45
CA MET A 238 -10.82 23.01 5.53
C MET A 238 -11.12 22.04 6.69
N ASP A 239 -12.12 22.30 7.52
CA ASP A 239 -12.50 21.41 8.60
C ASP A 239 -13.29 20.23 8.04
N LYS A 240 -12.66 19.06 8.07
CA LYS A 240 -13.27 17.79 7.63
C LYS A 240 -14.52 17.42 8.44
N CYS A 241 -14.71 18.04 9.60
CA CYS A 241 -15.84 17.82 10.49
C CYS A 241 -17.02 18.78 10.23
N ASP A 242 -16.87 19.76 9.33
CA ASP A 242 -17.97 20.63 8.94
C ASP A 242 -18.97 19.86 8.06
N ASP A 243 -20.25 19.88 8.41
CA ASP A 243 -21.33 19.23 7.66
C ASP A 243 -21.41 19.66 6.19
N ASN A 244 -20.89 20.85 5.88
CA ASN A 244 -20.82 21.39 4.51
C ASN A 244 -19.44 21.26 3.88
N SER A 245 -18.51 20.52 4.49
CA SER A 245 -17.21 20.26 3.87
C SER A 245 -17.35 19.35 2.64
N ALA A 246 -16.38 19.42 1.73
CA ALA A 246 -16.31 18.51 0.59
C ALA A 246 -16.24 17.04 1.04
N HIS A 247 -15.57 16.73 2.17
CA HIS A 247 -15.52 15.39 2.75
C HIS A 247 -16.91 14.91 3.17
N SER A 248 -17.70 15.76 3.84
CA SER A 248 -19.06 15.41 4.26
C SER A 248 -20.00 15.21 3.07
N ILE A 249 -19.83 15.98 1.98
CA ILE A 249 -20.58 15.79 0.74
C ILE A 249 -20.28 14.44 0.13
N VAL A 250 -19.00 14.07 -0.02
CA VAL A 250 -18.60 12.75 -0.53
C VAL A 250 -19.13 11.65 0.36
N SER A 251 -18.99 11.76 1.68
CA SER A 251 -19.49 10.76 2.62
C SER A 251 -21.00 10.53 2.46
N ARG A 252 -21.81 11.60 2.31
CA ARG A 252 -23.26 11.48 2.08
C ARG A 252 -23.59 10.84 0.73
N ALA A 253 -22.88 11.23 -0.33
CA ALA A 253 -23.07 10.66 -1.66
C ALA A 253 -22.77 9.15 -1.69
N LEU A 254 -21.72 8.72 -0.99
CA LEU A 254 -21.32 7.32 -0.90
C LEU A 254 -22.24 6.51 0.05
N ALA A 255 -22.63 7.08 1.18
CA ALA A 255 -23.55 6.43 2.12
C ALA A 255 -24.97 6.22 1.55
N ALA A 256 -25.36 7.01 0.54
CA ALA A 256 -26.62 6.85 -0.16
C ALA A 256 -26.61 5.70 -1.19
N GLN A 257 -25.43 5.12 -1.50
CA GLN A 257 -25.35 3.99 -2.43
C GLN A 257 -25.86 2.70 -1.76
N PRO A 258 -26.41 1.76 -2.54
CA PRO A 258 -26.72 0.43 -2.04
C PRO A 258 -25.48 -0.26 -1.48
N VAL A 259 -25.59 -0.87 -0.31
CA VAL A 259 -24.48 -1.66 0.27
C VAL A 259 -24.39 -3.00 -0.46
N ALA A 260 -23.23 -3.28 -1.04
CA ALA A 260 -23.01 -4.54 -1.74
C ALA A 260 -22.91 -5.73 -0.77
N GLU A 261 -23.35 -6.90 -1.21
CA GLU A 261 -23.08 -8.16 -0.54
C GLU A 261 -21.64 -8.60 -0.90
N LEU A 262 -20.76 -8.57 0.11
CA LEU A 262 -19.36 -8.98 -0.04
C LEU A 262 -19.18 -10.44 0.39
N PRO A 263 -18.12 -11.13 -0.11
CA PRO A 263 -17.76 -12.47 0.37
C PRO A 263 -17.55 -12.49 1.90
N ALA A 264 -17.85 -13.62 2.53
CA ALA A 264 -17.70 -13.78 3.97
C ALA A 264 -16.27 -13.42 4.44
N SER A 265 -16.19 -12.68 5.54
CA SER A 265 -14.91 -12.29 6.15
C SER A 265 -14.23 -13.46 6.83
N LYS A 266 -13.00 -13.74 6.45
CA LYS A 266 -12.14 -14.73 7.14
C LYS A 266 -11.60 -14.19 8.46
N LEU A 267 -11.33 -12.89 8.54
CA LEU A 267 -10.93 -12.24 9.78
C LEU A 267 -12.04 -12.30 10.83
N ALA A 268 -13.31 -12.07 10.43
CA ALA A 268 -14.45 -12.20 11.34
C ALA A 268 -14.64 -13.65 11.81
N THR A 269 -14.57 -14.60 10.88
CA THR A 269 -14.75 -16.03 11.16
C THR A 269 -13.71 -16.54 12.16
N TYR A 270 -12.47 -16.14 11.99
CA TYR A 270 -11.33 -16.64 12.77
C TYR A 270 -10.73 -15.59 13.72
N TRP A 271 -11.55 -14.62 14.13
CA TRP A 271 -11.12 -13.54 15.03
C TRP A 271 -10.46 -14.03 16.32
N GLN A 272 -11.13 -14.92 17.03
CA GLN A 272 -10.62 -15.42 18.31
C GLN A 272 -9.35 -16.26 18.15
N PRO A 273 -9.27 -17.28 17.28
CA PRO A 273 -8.03 -18.03 17.09
C PRO A 273 -6.86 -17.16 16.60
N ILE A 274 -7.07 -16.18 15.72
CA ILE A 274 -6.03 -15.22 15.34
C ILE A 274 -5.54 -14.43 16.54
N GLN A 275 -6.46 -13.90 17.35
CA GLN A 275 -6.12 -13.15 18.55
C GLN A 275 -5.34 -14.02 19.56
N GLN A 276 -5.75 -15.26 19.78
CA GLN A 276 -5.05 -16.19 20.66
C GLN A 276 -3.65 -16.50 20.15
N LEU A 277 -3.51 -16.79 18.85
CA LEU A 277 -2.23 -17.05 18.19
C LEU A 277 -1.27 -15.85 18.34
N MET A 278 -1.73 -14.64 18.04
CA MET A 278 -0.89 -13.43 18.08
C MET A 278 -0.62 -12.90 19.51
N ASN A 279 -1.25 -13.47 20.53
CA ASN A 279 -1.00 -13.18 21.94
C ASN A 279 -0.37 -14.37 22.69
N SER A 280 0.13 -15.38 22.00
CA SER A 280 0.73 -16.57 22.63
C SER A 280 2.07 -16.30 23.32
N GLY A 281 2.68 -15.13 23.05
CA GLY A 281 3.96 -14.73 23.63
C GLY A 281 4.78 -13.87 22.67
N GLY A 282 6.08 -14.10 22.59
CA GLY A 282 6.97 -13.47 21.62
C GLY A 282 6.90 -14.13 20.25
N LEU A 283 7.71 -13.62 19.29
CA LEU A 283 7.76 -14.18 17.94
C LEU A 283 8.12 -15.68 17.94
N GLY A 284 9.01 -16.12 18.85
CA GLY A 284 9.36 -17.55 18.98
C GLY A 284 8.17 -18.41 19.41
N ASP A 285 7.31 -17.91 20.29
CA ASP A 285 6.10 -18.66 20.73
C ASP A 285 5.07 -18.73 19.59
N ILE A 286 4.91 -17.65 18.82
CA ILE A 286 4.06 -17.61 17.62
C ILE A 286 4.59 -18.61 16.58
N ASP A 287 5.90 -18.64 16.35
CA ASP A 287 6.56 -19.56 15.43
C ASP A 287 6.30 -21.03 15.80
N VAL A 288 6.47 -21.38 17.07
CA VAL A 288 6.19 -22.76 17.55
C VAL A 288 4.77 -23.20 17.19
N LEU A 289 3.80 -22.31 17.29
CA LEU A 289 2.42 -22.61 16.91
C LEU A 289 2.26 -22.71 15.38
N LEU A 290 2.82 -21.77 14.63
CA LEU A 290 2.70 -21.75 13.17
C LEU A 290 3.46 -22.90 12.50
N GLN A 291 4.55 -23.42 13.10
CA GLN A 291 5.32 -24.55 12.60
C GLN A 291 4.70 -25.93 12.92
N ASN A 292 3.66 -26.00 13.79
CA ASN A 292 3.13 -27.24 14.29
C ASN A 292 1.62 -27.35 14.10
N ASP A 293 1.18 -28.18 13.12
CA ASP A 293 -0.23 -28.36 12.80
C ASP A 293 -1.05 -28.85 14.00
N ALA A 294 -0.50 -29.78 14.80
CA ALA A 294 -1.20 -30.27 15.99
C ALA A 294 -1.34 -29.20 17.10
N ALA A 295 -0.45 -28.23 17.13
CA ALA A 295 -0.57 -27.09 18.04
C ALA A 295 -1.64 -26.09 17.56
N LEU A 296 -1.73 -25.84 16.25
CA LEU A 296 -2.80 -25.05 15.64
C LEU A 296 -4.18 -25.71 15.83
N GLU A 297 -4.27 -27.03 15.66
CA GLU A 297 -5.51 -27.79 15.88
C GLU A 297 -5.96 -27.71 17.35
N LYS A 298 -5.03 -27.74 18.31
CA LYS A 298 -5.35 -27.53 19.73
C LYS A 298 -5.85 -26.12 20.02
N LEU A 299 -5.37 -25.13 19.27
CA LEU A 299 -5.85 -23.76 19.37
C LEU A 299 -7.29 -23.66 18.86
N ASN A 300 -7.54 -24.15 17.64
CA ASN A 300 -8.86 -24.25 17.02
C ASN A 300 -8.82 -25.17 15.79
N VAL A 301 -9.58 -26.25 15.78
CA VAL A 301 -9.59 -27.26 14.72
C VAL A 301 -10.09 -26.70 13.38
N GLU A 302 -11.16 -25.89 13.39
CA GLU A 302 -11.73 -25.33 12.18
C GLU A 302 -10.77 -24.31 11.54
N PHE A 303 -10.14 -23.47 12.35
CA PHE A 303 -9.12 -22.52 11.93
C PHE A 303 -7.93 -23.25 11.28
N ALA A 304 -7.38 -24.26 11.96
CA ALA A 304 -6.20 -24.99 11.48
C ALA A 304 -6.46 -25.70 10.14
N ASN A 305 -7.69 -26.22 9.94
CA ASN A 305 -8.04 -26.99 8.74
C ASN A 305 -8.68 -26.16 7.63
N ASP A 306 -8.91 -24.87 7.82
CA ASP A 306 -9.41 -23.98 6.76
C ASP A 306 -8.34 -23.72 5.70
N SER A 307 -8.70 -23.84 4.44
CA SER A 307 -7.76 -23.67 3.32
C SER A 307 -7.12 -22.26 3.24
N TRP A 308 -7.78 -21.23 3.76
CA TRP A 308 -7.22 -19.87 3.85
C TRP A 308 -6.13 -19.82 4.92
N THR A 309 -6.39 -20.39 6.10
CA THR A 309 -5.39 -20.49 7.18
C THR A 309 -4.19 -21.33 6.74
N GLN A 310 -4.42 -22.48 6.12
CA GLN A 310 -3.33 -23.33 5.62
C GLN A 310 -2.42 -22.59 4.65
N ARG A 311 -2.99 -21.83 3.70
CA ARG A 311 -2.18 -20.99 2.80
C ARG A 311 -1.41 -19.91 3.53
N ALA A 312 -2.01 -19.27 4.52
CA ALA A 312 -1.35 -18.26 5.36
C ALA A 312 -0.17 -18.86 6.14
N VAL A 313 -0.38 -20.00 6.76
CA VAL A 313 0.65 -20.76 7.50
C VAL A 313 1.77 -21.23 6.56
N ASP A 314 1.42 -21.76 5.39
CA ASP A 314 2.40 -22.17 4.37
C ASP A 314 3.24 -20.99 3.89
N THR A 315 2.61 -19.83 3.69
CA THR A 315 3.33 -18.59 3.32
C THR A 315 4.33 -18.19 4.41
N TYR A 316 3.93 -18.25 5.68
CA TYR A 316 4.83 -17.99 6.80
C TYR A 316 6.00 -18.98 6.86
N ARG A 317 5.73 -20.28 6.74
CA ARG A 317 6.73 -21.36 6.82
C ARG A 317 7.79 -21.28 5.73
N HIS A 318 7.40 -20.86 4.53
CA HIS A 318 8.32 -20.68 3.40
C HIS A 318 8.82 -19.24 3.24
N GLY A 319 8.26 -18.30 4.02
CA GLY A 319 8.61 -16.90 4.01
C GLY A 319 9.99 -16.62 4.61
N CYS A 320 10.47 -15.40 4.43
CA CYS A 320 11.77 -14.96 4.93
C CYS A 320 11.77 -14.79 6.46
N PRO A 321 12.59 -15.52 7.21
CA PRO A 321 12.65 -15.38 8.67
C PRO A 321 13.13 -14.00 9.14
N VAL A 322 14.05 -13.37 8.40
CA VAL A 322 14.51 -11.99 8.68
C VAL A 322 13.33 -11.02 8.55
N THR A 323 12.52 -11.17 7.50
CA THR A 323 11.30 -10.36 7.31
C THR A 323 10.30 -10.57 8.45
N ALA A 324 10.07 -11.82 8.87
CA ALA A 324 9.17 -12.10 10.00
C ALA A 324 9.65 -11.41 11.28
N ALA A 325 10.96 -11.43 11.56
CA ALA A 325 11.56 -10.74 12.70
C ALA A 325 11.45 -9.21 12.59
N LEU A 326 11.68 -8.65 11.41
CA LEU A 326 11.51 -7.20 11.14
C LEU A 326 10.05 -6.77 11.30
N THR A 327 9.12 -7.53 10.73
CA THR A 327 7.67 -7.27 10.83
C THR A 327 7.22 -7.25 12.29
N TYR A 328 7.64 -8.25 13.08
CA TYR A 328 7.33 -8.31 14.49
C TYR A 328 7.91 -7.13 15.27
N ALA A 329 9.18 -6.79 15.01
CA ALA A 329 9.85 -5.67 15.66
C ALA A 329 9.20 -4.32 15.30
N LEU A 330 8.90 -4.08 14.02
CA LEU A 330 8.21 -2.87 13.54
C LEU A 330 6.83 -2.75 14.18
N TYR A 331 6.03 -3.81 14.17
CA TYR A 331 4.69 -3.81 14.75
C TYR A 331 4.67 -3.27 16.19
N HIS A 332 5.67 -3.62 16.99
CA HIS A 332 5.78 -3.16 18.37
C HIS A 332 6.44 -1.78 18.50
N LYS A 333 7.40 -1.45 17.60
CA LYS A 333 8.12 -0.17 17.65
C LYS A 333 7.26 1.03 17.28
N VAL A 334 6.30 0.86 16.35
CA VAL A 334 5.54 1.97 15.75
C VAL A 334 4.28 2.37 16.50
N THR A 335 4.01 1.75 17.66
CA THR A 335 2.76 1.93 18.43
C THR A 335 2.43 3.40 18.68
N ASP A 336 3.41 4.19 19.10
CA ASP A 336 3.25 5.59 19.49
C ASP A 336 3.83 6.57 18.46
N LEU A 337 4.19 6.08 17.26
CA LEU A 337 4.78 6.91 16.21
C LEU A 337 3.70 7.53 15.31
N SER A 338 3.97 8.76 14.82
CA SER A 338 3.18 9.36 13.74
C SER A 338 3.41 8.63 12.41
N LEU A 339 2.53 8.84 11.43
CA LEU A 339 2.72 8.28 10.08
C LEU A 339 4.07 8.69 9.49
N GLU A 340 4.47 9.97 9.65
CA GLU A 340 5.74 10.50 9.14
C GLU A 340 6.94 9.82 9.79
N GLN A 341 6.89 9.59 11.10
CA GLN A 341 7.93 8.85 11.82
C GLN A 341 8.00 7.39 11.38
N VAL A 342 6.85 6.76 11.11
CA VAL A 342 6.81 5.39 10.60
C VAL A 342 7.40 5.31 9.20
N LEU A 343 6.99 6.18 8.27
CA LEU A 343 7.51 6.22 6.90
C LEU A 343 9.03 6.49 6.88
N TYR A 344 9.51 7.37 7.76
CA TYR A 344 10.95 7.60 7.93
C TYR A 344 11.68 6.32 8.38
N LEU A 345 11.14 5.61 9.36
CA LEU A 345 11.70 4.36 9.86
C LEU A 345 11.64 3.26 8.78
N GLU A 346 10.52 3.14 8.08
CA GLU A 346 10.36 2.20 6.96
C GLU A 346 11.40 2.46 5.86
N ALA A 347 11.71 3.72 5.54
CA ALA A 347 12.73 4.06 4.55
C ALA A 347 14.13 3.54 4.97
N ASN A 348 14.49 3.64 6.25
CA ASN A 348 15.71 3.05 6.75
C ASN A 348 15.72 1.53 6.58
N VAL A 349 14.66 0.86 7.02
CA VAL A 349 14.55 -0.61 6.96
C VAL A 349 14.56 -1.09 5.51
N ALA A 350 13.86 -0.40 4.60
CA ALA A 350 13.74 -0.78 3.19
C ALA A 350 15.10 -0.75 2.46
N VAL A 351 15.91 0.29 2.67
CA VAL A 351 17.25 0.35 2.04
C VAL A 351 18.23 -0.64 2.66
N HIS A 352 18.08 -0.98 3.95
CA HIS A 352 18.83 -2.07 4.55
C HIS A 352 18.42 -3.42 3.96
N CYS A 353 17.11 -3.69 3.77
CA CYS A 353 16.65 -4.89 3.07
C CYS A 353 17.24 -4.96 1.65
N ALA A 354 17.27 -3.84 0.91
CA ALA A 354 17.85 -3.78 -0.44
C ALA A 354 19.39 -4.01 -0.47
N ALA A 355 20.08 -3.78 0.64
CA ALA A 355 21.51 -4.06 0.77
C ALA A 355 21.81 -5.48 1.29
N ASN A 356 20.82 -6.17 1.85
CA ASN A 356 20.93 -7.51 2.38
C ASN A 356 20.46 -8.57 1.37
N PRO A 357 20.94 -9.85 1.46
CA PRO A 357 20.73 -10.82 0.40
C PRO A 357 19.26 -11.28 0.24
N ASP A 358 18.46 -11.27 1.30
CA ASP A 358 17.15 -11.93 1.33
C ASP A 358 16.12 -11.28 0.39
N PHE A 359 16.11 -9.94 0.30
CA PHE A 359 15.20 -9.27 -0.61
C PHE A 359 15.50 -9.60 -2.08
N LYS A 360 16.78 -9.57 -2.46
CA LYS A 360 17.19 -9.97 -3.81
C LYS A 360 16.85 -11.43 -4.08
N GLU A 361 17.11 -12.32 -3.13
CA GLU A 361 16.84 -13.76 -3.25
C GLU A 361 15.34 -14.04 -3.39
N GLY A 362 14.50 -13.40 -2.57
CA GLY A 362 13.05 -13.58 -2.66
C GLY A 362 12.48 -13.12 -3.99
N VAL A 363 12.93 -11.96 -4.50
CA VAL A 363 12.54 -11.46 -5.82
C VAL A 363 13.04 -12.40 -6.93
N ARG A 364 14.29 -12.92 -6.84
CA ARG A 364 14.81 -13.93 -7.75
C ARG A 364 13.86 -15.13 -7.82
N ALA A 365 13.60 -15.73 -6.67
CA ALA A 365 12.83 -16.97 -6.58
C ALA A 365 11.38 -16.82 -7.06
N LEU A 366 10.75 -15.65 -6.80
CA LEU A 366 9.34 -15.45 -7.12
C LEU A 366 9.11 -14.91 -8.54
N LEU A 367 9.94 -13.94 -9.00
CA LEU A 367 9.64 -13.15 -10.19
C LEU A 367 10.63 -13.34 -11.35
N ILE A 368 11.88 -13.66 -11.07
CA ILE A 368 12.92 -13.80 -12.09
C ILE A 368 13.02 -15.26 -12.55
N ASP A 369 13.50 -16.14 -11.67
CA ASP A 369 13.69 -17.57 -11.97
C ASP A 369 12.38 -18.36 -11.84
N LYS A 370 11.48 -17.88 -10.97
CA LYS A 370 10.14 -18.47 -10.70
C LYS A 370 10.19 -19.91 -10.20
N ASP A 371 11.31 -20.29 -9.58
CA ASP A 371 11.51 -21.61 -8.98
C ASP A 371 10.78 -21.76 -7.62
N ARG A 372 10.38 -20.65 -7.00
CA ARG A 372 9.72 -20.59 -5.70
C ARG A 372 10.48 -21.30 -4.59
N SER A 373 11.79 -21.31 -4.67
CA SER A 373 12.69 -21.99 -3.74
C SER A 373 13.77 -21.01 -3.24
N PRO A 374 13.37 -19.97 -2.48
CA PRO A 374 14.33 -18.99 -1.96
C PRO A 374 15.27 -19.64 -0.94
N GLN A 375 16.54 -19.22 -0.95
CA GLN A 375 17.55 -19.61 0.00
C GLN A 375 17.78 -18.45 0.98
N TRP A 376 17.04 -18.44 2.07
CA TRP A 376 17.12 -17.38 3.06
C TRP A 376 18.45 -17.40 3.81
N SER A 377 18.99 -16.24 4.13
CA SER A 377 20.32 -16.09 4.76
C SER A 377 20.38 -16.58 6.20
N ARG A 378 19.25 -16.57 6.91
CA ARG A 378 19.14 -16.93 8.32
C ARG A 378 17.87 -17.72 8.60
N SER A 379 17.94 -18.63 9.58
CA SER A 379 16.73 -19.23 10.18
C SER A 379 16.10 -18.25 11.19
N LEU A 380 14.84 -18.53 11.60
CA LEU A 380 14.21 -17.73 12.65
C LEU A 380 14.95 -17.88 14.01
N ALA A 381 15.46 -19.08 14.32
CA ALA A 381 16.27 -19.30 15.52
C ALA A 381 17.53 -18.43 15.52
N ASP A 382 18.17 -18.27 14.35
CA ASP A 382 19.32 -17.34 14.20
C ASP A 382 18.89 -15.90 14.44
N CYS A 383 17.75 -15.46 13.89
CA CYS A 383 17.20 -14.11 14.09
C CYS A 383 16.87 -13.80 15.55
N LEU A 384 16.44 -14.80 16.32
CA LEU A 384 16.07 -14.66 17.73
C LEU A 384 17.29 -14.75 18.67
N SER A 385 18.45 -15.20 18.22
CA SER A 385 19.70 -15.18 18.98
C SER A 385 20.16 -13.75 19.29
N SER A 386 21.06 -13.57 20.25
CA SER A 386 21.62 -12.24 20.58
C SER A 386 22.29 -11.57 19.37
N GLU A 387 23.03 -12.36 18.55
CA GLU A 387 23.63 -11.85 17.31
C GLU A 387 22.56 -11.49 16.28
N GLY A 388 21.55 -12.34 16.11
CA GLY A 388 20.45 -12.09 15.18
C GLY A 388 19.61 -10.87 15.57
N GLN A 389 19.35 -10.67 16.85
CA GLN A 389 18.68 -9.45 17.31
C GLN A 389 19.50 -8.19 17.03
N ALA A 390 20.83 -8.24 17.21
CA ALA A 390 21.72 -7.13 16.83
C ALA A 390 21.65 -6.86 15.31
N TYR A 391 21.63 -7.92 14.49
CA TYR A 391 21.46 -7.82 13.03
C TYR A 391 20.09 -7.19 12.66
N ILE A 392 18.99 -7.62 13.29
CA ILE A 392 17.68 -7.01 13.08
C ILE A 392 17.69 -5.53 13.48
N GLN A 393 18.30 -5.17 14.61
CA GLN A 393 18.38 -3.78 15.06
C GLN A 393 19.18 -2.87 14.13
N GLN A 394 20.16 -3.39 13.39
CA GLN A 394 20.89 -2.62 12.38
C GLN A 394 20.01 -2.08 11.27
N HIS A 395 18.92 -2.76 10.91
CA HIS A 395 17.98 -2.28 9.88
C HIS A 395 17.25 -0.99 10.27
N PHE A 396 17.17 -0.67 11.55
CA PHE A 396 16.53 0.55 12.03
C PHE A 396 17.47 1.76 12.08
N VAL A 397 18.77 1.53 11.92
CA VAL A 397 19.77 2.61 11.93
C VAL A 397 19.68 3.41 10.63
N ASN A 398 19.63 4.74 10.75
CA ASN A 398 19.68 5.62 9.59
C ASN A 398 21.02 5.46 8.84
N PRO A 399 21.02 4.96 7.58
CA PRO A 399 22.24 4.74 6.81
C PRO A 399 22.69 5.97 6.01
N TYR A 400 21.91 7.06 6.04
CA TYR A 400 22.17 8.26 5.26
C TYR A 400 23.12 9.21 5.98
N ALA A 401 23.91 9.95 5.23
CA ALA A 401 24.67 11.06 5.77
C ALA A 401 23.73 12.16 6.31
N LYS A 402 24.22 13.01 7.19
CA LYS A 402 23.41 14.08 7.79
C LYS A 402 22.80 14.97 6.70
N GLY A 403 21.49 15.08 6.70
CA GLY A 403 20.71 15.90 5.74
C GLY A 403 20.44 15.22 4.39
N GLU A 404 20.83 13.96 4.20
CA GLU A 404 20.64 13.22 2.94
C GLU A 404 19.47 12.20 2.98
N HIS A 405 18.82 12.05 4.14
CA HIS A 405 17.67 11.15 4.22
C HIS A 405 16.52 11.64 3.31
N PRO A 406 15.96 10.78 2.42
CA PRO A 406 14.96 11.20 1.43
C PRO A 406 13.69 11.81 2.04
N LEU A 407 13.43 11.59 3.33
CA LEU A 407 12.27 12.09 4.08
C LEU A 407 12.70 12.99 5.27
N GLY A 408 13.95 13.43 5.30
CA GLY A 408 14.53 14.17 6.43
C GLY A 408 13.94 15.56 6.66
N ASP A 409 13.36 16.16 5.63
CA ASP A 409 12.71 17.48 5.68
C ASP A 409 11.42 17.51 6.51
N TRP A 410 10.83 16.36 6.83
CA TRP A 410 9.56 16.30 7.58
C TRP A 410 9.72 16.43 9.09
N LEU A 411 10.83 15.99 9.64
CA LEU A 411 10.96 15.71 11.07
C LEU A 411 12.13 16.45 11.74
N GLY A 412 13.01 17.09 10.95
CA GLY A 412 14.27 17.61 11.43
C GLY A 412 15.17 16.48 11.98
N ASP A 413 16.35 16.30 11.42
CA ASP A 413 17.28 15.19 11.73
C ASP A 413 17.58 14.95 13.23
N GLU A 414 17.36 15.94 14.09
CA GLU A 414 17.66 15.86 15.54
C GLU A 414 16.50 15.27 16.39
N ALA A 415 15.26 15.37 15.92
CA ALA A 415 14.09 14.93 16.70
C ALA A 415 13.90 13.39 16.72
N LEU A 416 14.42 12.69 15.71
CA LEU A 416 14.22 11.25 15.53
C LEU A 416 15.35 10.40 16.12
N GLY A 417 16.59 10.87 16.09
CA GLY A 417 17.73 10.09 16.56
C GLY A 417 17.63 9.66 18.02
N SER A 418 16.95 10.41 18.85
CA SER A 418 16.81 10.12 20.29
C SER A 418 15.58 9.29 20.66
N GLN A 419 14.53 9.28 19.83
CA GLN A 419 13.26 8.57 20.12
C GLN A 419 13.21 7.17 19.48
N LEU A 420 13.87 6.96 18.34
CA LEU A 420 13.85 5.70 17.61
C LEU A 420 14.89 4.67 18.10
N VAL A 421 15.85 5.08 18.94
CA VAL A 421 16.92 4.23 19.50
C VAL A 421 16.54 3.60 20.85
N ARG A 422 15.35 3.90 21.40
CA ARG A 422 14.89 3.32 22.67
C ARG A 422 14.15 2.02 22.51
#